data_d17b92ff6fa78e7f060ba90f908c800a
#
_entry.id   d17b92ff6fa78e7f060ba90f908c800a
#
_cell.length_a   1.000
_cell.length_b   1.000
_cell.length_c   1.000
_cell.angle_alpha   90.00
_cell.angle_beta   90.00
_cell.angle_gamma   90.00
#
_symmetry.space_group_name_H-M   'P 1'
#
loop_
_entity.id
_entity.type
_entity.pdbx_description
1 polymer ?
#
loop_
_entity_poly.entity_id
_entity_poly.type
_entity_poly.pdbx_seq_one_letter_code
_entity_poly.pdbx_strand_id
1 'polypeptide(L)'
;MISAPTRTSTVTLADARTRYTAGRGYLAACTLGLPTIATTAAMRADTAAWARGEACASHYGAVVERVRAGYADLVGVSPDRVAIGSQTSVMAGTVAASVPDGAEVVLPIGDFSSMVFPFLAQAHRGVTVRQVELADLAASLTMNTWLVAFSLVQSATGTVADSVAIAAAARATGTFTLCDTTQATGWMPVDAAAFDATICHSYKWLGAPRGVAFFTVSEAFAAHLHPVNAGWYAGDDPWASCYGPAMTLASNARSFDVSPAWPAWVGAEPAIDLFRSLDLAEVRAHSVGLGHALSDGLGLPRLDQAIISWPDAGGRDLARLTTAGLTASGRAGRARVAFHLFNDEDDVALALAALRP
;
A
#
# COMPACT_ATOMS: atom_id res chain seq x y z
N MET A 1 15.47 5.17 -9.48
CA MET A 1 14.08 4.69 -9.52
C MET A 1 14.03 3.51 -10.46
N ILE A 2 13.50 2.38 -10.01
CA ILE A 2 13.22 1.23 -10.88
C ILE A 2 12.03 1.65 -11.74
N SER A 3 12.21 1.70 -13.07
CA SER A 3 11.19 2.20 -13.99
C SER A 3 10.15 1.11 -14.21
N ALA A 4 8.94 1.33 -13.73
CA ALA A 4 7.79 0.53 -14.16
C ALA A 4 7.57 0.69 -15.68
N PRO A 5 6.99 -0.30 -16.37
CA PRO A 5 6.71 -0.22 -17.79
C PRO A 5 5.83 1.00 -18.11
N THR A 6 6.20 1.75 -19.16
CA THR A 6 5.44 2.92 -19.62
C THR A 6 4.08 2.45 -20.14
N ARG A 7 3.01 2.84 -19.46
CA ARG A 7 1.63 2.52 -19.84
C ARG A 7 1.07 3.68 -20.66
N THR A 8 0.30 3.39 -21.69
CA THR A 8 -0.45 4.42 -22.42
C THR A 8 -1.64 4.82 -21.55
N SER A 9 -1.62 6.06 -21.02
CA SER A 9 -2.76 6.63 -20.31
C SER A 9 -3.98 6.71 -21.23
N THR A 10 -5.14 6.26 -20.75
CA THR A 10 -6.43 6.40 -21.43
C THR A 10 -7.31 7.47 -20.80
N VAL A 11 -6.94 7.97 -19.63
CA VAL A 11 -7.66 8.99 -18.85
C VAL A 11 -6.68 10.07 -18.42
N THR A 12 -7.03 11.34 -18.66
CA THR A 12 -6.23 12.47 -18.19
C THR A 12 -6.42 12.72 -16.69
N LEU A 13 -5.48 13.43 -16.03
CA LEU A 13 -5.67 13.84 -14.63
C LEU A 13 -6.91 14.71 -14.43
N ALA A 14 -7.22 15.59 -15.39
CA ALA A 14 -8.41 16.42 -15.34
C ALA A 14 -9.70 15.58 -15.33
N ASP A 15 -9.79 14.57 -16.21
CA ASP A 15 -10.93 13.65 -16.25
C ASP A 15 -10.99 12.78 -14.98
N ALA A 16 -9.84 12.34 -14.45
CA ALA A 16 -9.80 11.56 -13.22
C ALA A 16 -10.35 12.32 -12.01
N ARG A 17 -10.06 13.63 -11.92
CA ARG A 17 -10.60 14.51 -10.86
C ARG A 17 -12.11 14.56 -10.86
N THR A 18 -12.75 14.56 -12.02
CA THR A 18 -14.23 14.58 -12.12
C THR A 18 -14.89 13.32 -11.58
N ARG A 19 -14.11 12.27 -11.34
CA ARG A 19 -14.60 10.99 -10.79
C ARG A 19 -14.74 10.99 -9.27
N TYR A 20 -14.47 12.12 -8.60
CA TYR A 20 -14.62 12.29 -7.16
C TYR A 20 -15.71 13.32 -6.86
N THR A 21 -16.53 13.08 -5.83
CA THR A 21 -17.55 14.04 -5.37
C THR A 21 -16.99 15.06 -4.39
N ALA A 22 -15.83 14.76 -3.81
CA ALA A 22 -15.11 15.60 -2.87
C ALA A 22 -13.61 15.52 -3.21
N GLY A 23 -12.81 16.43 -2.68
CA GLY A 23 -11.36 16.48 -2.91
C GLY A 23 -10.79 17.76 -2.38
N ARG A 24 -11.46 18.88 -2.62
CA ARG A 24 -11.05 20.19 -2.13
C ARG A 24 -10.95 20.21 -0.61
N GLY A 25 -9.81 20.60 -0.08
CA GLY A 25 -9.52 20.63 1.35
C GLY A 25 -9.27 19.25 1.98
N TYR A 26 -9.34 18.15 1.21
CA TYR A 26 -9.02 16.82 1.70
C TYR A 26 -7.55 16.48 1.49
N LEU A 27 -6.75 16.62 2.55
CA LEU A 27 -5.30 16.47 2.53
C LEU A 27 -4.84 15.23 3.33
N ALA A 28 -5.67 14.20 3.41
CA ALA A 28 -5.43 13.04 4.26
C ALA A 28 -5.44 11.68 3.53
N ALA A 29 -5.19 11.66 2.20
CA ALA A 29 -5.14 10.43 1.41
C ALA A 29 -4.16 9.39 1.98
N CYS A 30 -3.07 9.83 2.60
CA CYS A 30 -2.12 8.97 3.32
C CYS A 30 -2.66 8.31 4.60
N THR A 31 -3.86 8.70 5.05
CA THR A 31 -4.59 8.08 6.19
C THR A 31 -5.76 7.25 5.69
N LEU A 32 -6.60 7.83 4.83
CA LEU A 32 -7.76 7.20 4.20
C LEU A 32 -7.97 7.86 2.84
N GLY A 33 -8.01 7.11 1.76
CA GLY A 33 -8.32 7.62 0.43
C GLY A 33 -9.79 7.99 0.27
N LEU A 34 -10.09 8.92 -0.64
CA LEU A 34 -11.46 9.17 -1.06
C LEU A 34 -11.86 8.11 -2.09
N PRO A 35 -13.07 7.53 -1.97
CA PRO A 35 -13.60 6.64 -2.99
C PRO A 35 -14.06 7.44 -4.21
N THR A 36 -13.99 6.84 -5.39
CA THR A 36 -14.60 7.40 -6.59
C THR A 36 -16.13 7.31 -6.55
N ILE A 37 -16.81 8.07 -7.42
CA ILE A 37 -18.24 7.96 -7.64
C ILE A 37 -18.61 6.52 -8.03
N ALA A 38 -17.82 5.90 -8.90
CA ALA A 38 -18.02 4.52 -9.34
C ALA A 38 -17.86 3.51 -8.19
N THR A 39 -16.85 3.68 -7.32
CA THR A 39 -16.66 2.88 -6.12
C THR A 39 -17.90 2.91 -5.20
N THR A 40 -18.39 4.11 -4.90
CA THR A 40 -19.55 4.26 -4.01
C THR A 40 -20.84 3.73 -4.67
N ALA A 41 -20.99 3.89 -5.98
CA ALA A 41 -22.13 3.36 -6.73
C ALA A 41 -22.14 1.82 -6.75
N ALA A 42 -20.99 1.19 -7.02
CA ALA A 42 -20.85 -0.27 -7.01
C ALA A 42 -21.18 -0.86 -5.62
N MET A 43 -20.65 -0.28 -4.54
CA MET A 43 -20.95 -0.71 -3.18
C MET A 43 -22.43 -0.56 -2.80
N ARG A 44 -23.08 0.52 -3.21
CA ARG A 44 -24.53 0.72 -2.98
C ARG A 44 -25.37 -0.30 -3.73
N ALA A 45 -25.03 -0.58 -4.99
CA ALA A 45 -25.71 -1.58 -5.80
C ALA A 45 -25.59 -2.98 -5.22
N ASP A 46 -24.37 -3.35 -4.79
CA ASP A 46 -24.10 -4.63 -4.13
C ASP A 46 -24.87 -4.79 -2.82
N THR A 47 -24.85 -3.78 -1.95
CA THR A 47 -25.61 -3.78 -0.70
C THR A 47 -27.10 -3.92 -0.94
N ALA A 48 -27.64 -3.26 -1.97
CA ALA A 48 -29.05 -3.37 -2.34
C ALA A 48 -29.41 -4.77 -2.88
N ALA A 49 -28.53 -5.37 -3.70
CA ALA A 49 -28.72 -6.74 -4.20
C ALA A 49 -28.65 -7.75 -3.04
N TRP A 50 -27.72 -7.58 -2.13
CA TRP A 50 -27.62 -8.43 -0.93
C TRP A 50 -28.88 -8.35 -0.05
N ALA A 51 -29.40 -7.14 0.18
CA ALA A 51 -30.65 -6.95 0.94
C ALA A 51 -31.89 -7.64 0.30
N ARG A 52 -31.86 -7.89 -1.02
CA ARG A 52 -32.91 -8.63 -1.74
C ARG A 52 -32.64 -10.13 -1.87
N GLY A 53 -31.54 -10.63 -1.31
CA GLY A 53 -31.13 -12.04 -1.43
C GLY A 53 -30.56 -12.42 -2.81
N GLU A 54 -30.13 -11.45 -3.59
CA GLU A 54 -29.59 -11.62 -4.95
C GLU A 54 -28.05 -11.77 -4.98
N ALA A 55 -27.39 -11.61 -3.83
CA ALA A 55 -25.94 -11.76 -3.72
C ALA A 55 -25.53 -13.21 -4.02
N CYS A 56 -24.47 -13.38 -4.83
CA CYS A 56 -24.01 -14.67 -5.29
C CYS A 56 -22.48 -14.82 -5.09
N ALA A 57 -22.07 -15.86 -4.38
CA ALA A 57 -20.67 -16.11 -4.05
C ALA A 57 -19.79 -16.31 -5.29
N SER A 58 -20.28 -16.92 -6.36
CA SER A 58 -19.54 -17.09 -7.62
C SER A 58 -19.30 -15.74 -8.33
N HIS A 59 -20.27 -14.80 -8.22
CA HIS A 59 -20.07 -13.44 -8.72
C HIS A 59 -18.94 -12.73 -7.98
N TYR A 60 -18.91 -12.83 -6.65
CA TYR A 60 -17.83 -12.24 -5.86
C TYR A 60 -16.46 -12.85 -6.19
N GLY A 61 -16.39 -14.16 -6.41
CA GLY A 61 -15.15 -14.80 -6.85
C GLY A 61 -14.63 -14.21 -8.17
N ALA A 62 -15.52 -14.01 -9.14
CA ALA A 62 -15.15 -13.38 -10.42
C ALA A 62 -14.68 -11.92 -10.26
N VAL A 63 -15.30 -11.14 -9.37
CA VAL A 63 -14.85 -9.78 -9.03
C VAL A 63 -13.45 -9.82 -8.45
N VAL A 64 -13.19 -10.69 -7.47
CA VAL A 64 -11.88 -10.83 -6.83
C VAL A 64 -10.79 -11.11 -7.86
N GLU A 65 -11.03 -12.03 -8.81
CA GLU A 65 -10.03 -12.36 -9.83
C GLU A 65 -9.77 -11.20 -10.81
N ARG A 66 -10.80 -10.43 -11.19
CA ARG A 66 -10.59 -9.22 -11.99
C ARG A 66 -9.78 -8.15 -11.26
N VAL A 67 -10.07 -7.95 -9.96
CA VAL A 67 -9.33 -7.00 -9.12
C VAL A 67 -7.87 -7.47 -8.92
N ARG A 68 -7.64 -8.77 -8.70
CA ARG A 68 -6.30 -9.37 -8.64
C ARG A 68 -5.51 -9.08 -9.92
N ALA A 69 -6.10 -9.39 -11.07
CA ALA A 69 -5.47 -9.15 -12.37
C ALA A 69 -5.21 -7.65 -12.61
N GLY A 70 -6.17 -6.81 -12.21
CA GLY A 70 -6.02 -5.35 -12.30
C GLY A 70 -4.88 -4.82 -11.46
N TYR A 71 -4.73 -5.29 -10.22
CA TYR A 71 -3.63 -4.91 -9.36
C TYR A 71 -2.29 -5.43 -9.87
N ALA A 72 -2.24 -6.69 -10.32
CA ALA A 72 -1.04 -7.28 -10.91
C ALA A 72 -0.51 -6.46 -12.08
N ASP A 73 -1.42 -6.07 -12.99
CA ASP A 73 -1.13 -5.18 -14.09
C ASP A 73 -0.62 -3.80 -13.59
N LEU A 74 -1.26 -3.20 -12.58
CA LEU A 74 -0.88 -1.90 -12.02
C LEU A 74 0.56 -1.89 -11.48
N VAL A 75 1.04 -2.98 -10.89
CA VAL A 75 2.37 -3.07 -10.28
C VAL A 75 3.37 -3.92 -11.08
N GLY A 76 3.05 -4.30 -12.32
CA GLY A 76 3.99 -4.91 -13.27
C GLY A 76 4.34 -6.37 -13.00
N VAL A 77 3.42 -7.18 -12.46
CA VAL A 77 3.65 -8.61 -12.23
C VAL A 77 2.54 -9.48 -12.86
N SER A 78 2.78 -10.79 -12.98
CA SER A 78 1.71 -11.73 -13.33
C SER A 78 0.69 -11.85 -12.19
N PRO A 79 -0.62 -12.02 -12.49
CA PRO A 79 -1.62 -12.35 -11.49
C PRO A 79 -1.26 -13.56 -10.61
N ASP A 80 -0.51 -14.51 -11.15
CA ASP A 80 0.00 -15.69 -10.41
C ASP A 80 0.97 -15.34 -9.28
N ARG A 81 1.52 -14.13 -9.28
CA ARG A 81 2.37 -13.60 -8.20
C ARG A 81 1.59 -12.81 -7.16
N VAL A 82 0.27 -12.70 -7.26
CA VAL A 82 -0.56 -11.88 -6.38
C VAL A 82 -1.44 -12.75 -5.51
N ALA A 83 -1.22 -12.72 -4.21
CA ALA A 83 -2.16 -13.19 -3.21
C ALA A 83 -3.02 -12.04 -2.71
N ILE A 84 -4.20 -12.38 -2.19
CA ILE A 84 -5.16 -11.43 -1.62
C ILE A 84 -5.26 -11.56 -0.10
N GLY A 85 -5.60 -10.44 0.53
CA GLY A 85 -5.84 -10.39 1.97
C GLY A 85 -6.58 -9.14 2.40
N SER A 86 -6.59 -8.89 3.69
CA SER A 86 -7.39 -7.79 4.26
C SER A 86 -6.56 -6.68 4.88
N GLN A 87 -5.30 -6.91 5.22
CA GLN A 87 -4.47 -5.92 5.95
C GLN A 87 -2.98 -6.27 5.98
N THR A 88 -2.15 -5.25 6.11
CA THR A 88 -0.68 -5.37 6.10
C THR A 88 -0.15 -6.34 7.15
N SER A 89 -0.62 -6.27 8.40
CA SER A 89 -0.07 -7.09 9.49
C SER A 89 -0.30 -8.59 9.32
N VAL A 90 -1.36 -9.01 8.65
CA VAL A 90 -1.63 -10.43 8.35
C VAL A 90 -0.63 -10.96 7.31
N MET A 91 -0.38 -10.18 6.26
CA MET A 91 0.57 -10.54 5.21
C MET A 91 2.02 -10.50 5.72
N ALA A 92 2.39 -9.45 6.46
CA ALA A 92 3.69 -9.39 7.14
C ALA A 92 3.86 -10.51 8.15
N GLY A 93 2.76 -10.92 8.83
CA GLY A 93 2.73 -12.05 9.75
C GLY A 93 3.02 -13.39 9.08
N THR A 94 2.52 -13.60 7.84
CA THR A 94 2.84 -14.78 7.05
C THR A 94 4.35 -14.87 6.76
N VAL A 95 4.96 -13.76 6.35
CA VAL A 95 6.40 -13.69 6.13
C VAL A 95 7.17 -13.87 7.44
N ALA A 96 6.76 -13.20 8.51
CA ALA A 96 7.40 -13.28 9.81
C ALA A 96 7.38 -14.70 10.41
N ALA A 97 6.26 -15.40 10.28
CA ALA A 97 6.14 -16.80 10.70
C ALA A 97 7.06 -17.75 9.93
N SER A 98 7.49 -17.35 8.75
CA SER A 98 8.36 -18.14 7.86
C SER A 98 9.85 -17.82 8.03
N VAL A 99 10.21 -16.78 8.80
CA VAL A 99 11.61 -16.48 9.12
C VAL A 99 12.24 -17.68 9.84
N PRO A 100 13.40 -18.18 9.42
CA PRO A 100 14.07 -19.29 10.11
C PRO A 100 14.41 -18.95 11.57
N ASP A 101 14.42 -19.95 12.44
CA ASP A 101 14.80 -19.78 13.84
C ASP A 101 16.22 -19.21 13.96
N GLY A 102 16.39 -18.18 14.77
CA GLY A 102 17.68 -17.50 14.97
C GLY A 102 18.10 -16.54 13.86
N ALA A 103 17.33 -16.41 12.77
CA ALA A 103 17.71 -15.53 11.66
C ALA A 103 17.56 -14.04 12.00
N GLU A 104 18.29 -13.20 11.25
CA GLU A 104 18.24 -11.74 11.36
C GLU A 104 17.25 -11.15 10.34
N VAL A 105 16.41 -10.21 10.81
CA VAL A 105 15.57 -9.33 9.99
C VAL A 105 16.00 -7.89 10.23
N VAL A 106 16.18 -7.11 9.16
CA VAL A 106 16.54 -5.69 9.23
C VAL A 106 15.34 -4.83 8.82
N LEU A 107 15.03 -3.83 9.64
CA LEU A 107 13.92 -2.91 9.47
C LEU A 107 14.37 -1.46 9.69
N PRO A 108 13.72 -0.45 9.03
CA PRO A 108 14.01 0.93 9.37
C PRO A 108 13.40 1.34 10.71
N ILE A 109 14.10 2.21 11.44
CA ILE A 109 13.58 2.89 12.63
C ILE A 109 12.35 3.71 12.24
N GLY A 110 11.30 3.67 13.05
CA GLY A 110 10.08 4.45 12.86
C GLY A 110 9.17 3.96 11.75
N ASP A 111 9.37 2.77 11.22
CA ASP A 111 8.46 2.17 10.25
C ASP A 111 7.12 1.80 10.88
N PHE A 112 6.12 1.58 10.03
CA PHE A 112 4.76 1.32 10.45
C PHE A 112 4.67 0.01 11.26
N SER A 113 4.03 0.07 12.43
CA SER A 113 3.98 -1.05 13.37
C SER A 113 3.43 -2.35 12.78
N SER A 114 2.54 -2.29 11.78
CA SER A 114 2.04 -3.47 11.09
C SER A 114 3.11 -4.18 10.23
N MET A 115 4.22 -3.48 9.90
CA MET A 115 5.40 -4.08 9.29
C MET A 115 6.41 -4.56 10.33
N VAL A 116 6.47 -3.93 11.50
CA VAL A 116 7.50 -4.18 12.53
C VAL A 116 7.06 -5.27 13.52
N PHE A 117 5.85 -5.16 14.08
CA PHE A 117 5.39 -6.03 15.17
C PHE A 117 5.33 -7.52 14.82
N PRO A 118 4.93 -7.93 13.60
CA PRO A 118 4.94 -9.36 13.26
C PRO A 118 6.32 -10.01 13.40
N PHE A 119 7.40 -9.29 13.06
CA PHE A 119 8.77 -9.78 13.21
C PHE A 119 9.25 -9.75 14.66
N LEU A 120 8.95 -8.69 15.41
CA LEU A 120 9.27 -8.63 16.85
C LEU A 120 8.59 -9.76 17.62
N ALA A 121 7.40 -10.16 17.23
CA ALA A 121 6.68 -11.28 17.84
C ALA A 121 7.39 -12.65 17.69
N GLN A 122 8.36 -12.76 16.76
CA GLN A 122 9.14 -13.98 16.55
C GLN A 122 10.36 -14.10 17.49
N ALA A 123 10.56 -13.17 18.41
CA ALA A 123 11.70 -13.19 19.34
C ALA A 123 11.80 -14.50 20.15
N HIS A 124 10.66 -15.15 20.45
CA HIS A 124 10.63 -16.46 21.13
C HIS A 124 11.27 -17.60 20.33
N ARG A 125 11.44 -17.43 19.01
CA ARG A 125 12.12 -18.35 18.10
C ARG A 125 13.58 -17.97 17.88
N GLY A 126 14.11 -16.99 18.64
CA GLY A 126 15.46 -16.49 18.48
C GLY A 126 15.64 -15.54 17.29
N VAL A 127 14.56 -15.18 16.57
CA VAL A 127 14.64 -14.20 15.47
C VAL A 127 15.06 -12.86 16.03
N THR A 128 16.11 -12.29 15.45
CA THR A 128 16.62 -10.97 15.84
C THR A 128 16.14 -9.91 14.87
N VAL A 129 15.59 -8.81 15.40
CA VAL A 129 15.16 -7.66 14.61
C VAL A 129 16.12 -6.51 14.85
N ARG A 130 16.94 -6.19 13.85
CA ARG A 130 17.83 -5.05 13.90
C ARG A 130 17.21 -3.86 13.21
N GLN A 131 17.02 -2.76 13.95
CA GLN A 131 16.47 -1.52 13.40
C GLN A 131 17.58 -0.52 13.14
N VAL A 132 17.56 0.11 11.96
CA VAL A 132 18.55 1.09 11.50
C VAL A 132 17.86 2.31 10.90
N GLU A 133 18.55 3.42 10.74
CA GLU A 133 18.01 4.57 10.02
C GLU A 133 17.71 4.18 8.56
N LEU A 134 16.62 4.73 8.00
CA LEU A 134 16.21 4.41 6.63
C LEU A 134 17.33 4.69 5.61
N ALA A 135 18.09 5.75 5.82
CA ALA A 135 19.22 6.13 4.96
C ALA A 135 20.35 5.09 4.95
N ASP A 136 20.52 4.36 6.06
CA ASP A 136 21.57 3.37 6.25
C ASP A 136 21.14 1.96 5.88
N LEU A 137 19.86 1.76 5.50
CA LEU A 137 19.25 0.44 5.35
C LEU A 137 20.01 -0.43 4.34
N ALA A 138 20.35 0.10 3.17
CA ALA A 138 21.12 -0.63 2.15
C ALA A 138 22.53 -1.01 2.65
N ALA A 139 23.24 -0.07 3.29
CA ALA A 139 24.60 -0.30 3.79
C ALA A 139 24.66 -1.24 5.01
N SER A 140 23.53 -1.43 5.69
CA SER A 140 23.43 -2.27 6.87
C SER A 140 23.27 -3.76 6.58
N LEU A 141 22.93 -4.15 5.33
CA LEU A 141 22.70 -5.55 4.98
C LEU A 141 24.02 -6.33 4.95
N THR A 142 23.97 -7.56 5.46
CA THR A 142 25.11 -8.48 5.50
C THR A 142 24.68 -9.87 5.03
N MET A 143 25.63 -10.77 4.79
CA MET A 143 25.34 -12.17 4.43
C MET A 143 24.60 -12.95 5.53
N ASN A 144 24.51 -12.41 6.74
CA ASN A 144 23.72 -12.97 7.84
C ASN A 144 22.29 -12.45 7.88
N THR A 145 21.96 -11.43 7.10
CA THR A 145 20.63 -10.85 7.05
C THR A 145 19.73 -11.73 6.15
N TRP A 146 18.73 -12.36 6.73
CA TRP A 146 17.79 -13.18 5.98
C TRP A 146 16.75 -12.34 5.20
N LEU A 147 16.23 -11.28 5.84
CA LEU A 147 15.22 -10.41 5.27
C LEU A 147 15.49 -8.95 5.58
N VAL A 148 15.30 -8.08 4.58
CA VAL A 148 15.06 -6.65 4.79
C VAL A 148 13.59 -6.34 4.52
N ALA A 149 12.90 -5.76 5.52
CA ALA A 149 11.50 -5.37 5.38
C ALA A 149 11.36 -3.87 5.63
N PHE A 150 10.68 -3.15 4.74
CA PHE A 150 10.57 -1.70 4.80
C PHE A 150 9.35 -1.16 4.07
N SER A 151 8.89 0.02 4.47
CA SER A 151 7.91 0.80 3.71
C SER A 151 8.60 1.60 2.61
N LEU A 152 8.14 1.48 1.35
CA LEU A 152 8.66 2.27 0.23
C LEU A 152 8.53 3.77 0.47
N VAL A 153 7.46 4.16 1.17
CA VAL A 153 7.24 5.53 1.63
C VAL A 153 6.89 5.49 3.12
N GLN A 154 7.69 6.14 3.93
CA GLN A 154 7.50 6.21 5.38
C GLN A 154 6.19 6.92 5.74
N SER A 155 5.33 6.26 6.48
CA SER A 155 3.99 6.78 6.82
C SER A 155 4.04 8.04 7.69
N ALA A 156 5.03 8.18 8.56
CA ALA A 156 5.13 9.31 9.49
C ALA A 156 5.71 10.56 8.83
N THR A 157 6.67 10.40 7.95
CA THR A 157 7.49 11.51 7.40
C THR A 157 7.24 11.76 5.91
N GLY A 158 6.75 10.77 5.18
CA GLY A 158 6.66 10.80 3.72
C GLY A 158 7.97 10.48 3.00
N THR A 159 9.04 10.21 3.73
CA THR A 159 10.35 9.91 3.14
C THR A 159 10.27 8.68 2.24
N VAL A 160 10.76 8.81 1.02
CA VAL A 160 10.83 7.72 0.04
C VAL A 160 12.15 6.97 0.22
N ALA A 161 12.07 5.66 0.39
CA ALA A 161 13.24 4.79 0.51
C ALA A 161 14.02 4.71 -0.81
N ASP A 162 15.35 4.63 -0.74
CA ASP A 162 16.17 4.30 -1.92
C ASP A 162 16.04 2.80 -2.24
N SER A 163 14.93 2.46 -2.85
CA SER A 163 14.59 1.08 -3.19
C SER A 163 15.59 0.44 -4.18
N VAL A 164 16.26 1.24 -5.00
CA VAL A 164 17.29 0.76 -5.94
C VAL A 164 18.52 0.30 -5.18
N ALA A 165 19.03 1.14 -4.27
CA ALA A 165 20.18 0.79 -3.43
C ALA A 165 19.86 -0.41 -2.53
N ILE A 166 18.66 -0.44 -1.91
CA ILE A 166 18.24 -1.55 -1.03
C ILE A 166 18.18 -2.86 -1.82
N ALA A 167 17.52 -2.88 -2.98
CA ALA A 167 17.42 -4.07 -3.82
C ALA A 167 18.79 -4.54 -4.35
N ALA A 168 19.71 -3.61 -4.65
CA ALA A 168 21.06 -3.95 -5.08
C ALA A 168 21.87 -4.58 -3.93
N ALA A 169 21.81 -4.00 -2.73
CA ALA A 169 22.48 -4.52 -1.55
C ALA A 169 21.91 -5.89 -1.14
N ALA A 170 20.60 -6.05 -1.16
CA ALA A 170 19.93 -7.32 -0.87
C ALA A 170 20.39 -8.44 -1.82
N ARG A 171 20.44 -8.16 -3.13
CA ARG A 171 20.99 -9.13 -4.10
C ARG A 171 22.45 -9.48 -3.84
N ALA A 172 23.28 -8.49 -3.48
CA ALA A 172 24.70 -8.70 -3.21
C ALA A 172 24.95 -9.57 -1.97
N THR A 173 24.04 -9.53 -0.99
CA THR A 173 24.16 -10.27 0.29
C THR A 173 23.31 -11.54 0.33
N GLY A 174 22.48 -11.81 -0.68
CA GLY A 174 21.53 -12.93 -0.67
C GLY A 174 20.36 -12.71 0.29
N THR A 175 20.07 -11.47 0.67
CA THR A 175 18.99 -11.06 1.56
C THR A 175 17.68 -10.99 0.79
N PHE A 176 16.59 -11.56 1.30
CA PHE A 176 15.25 -11.36 0.75
C PHE A 176 14.70 -9.96 1.04
N THR A 177 13.77 -9.49 0.20
CA THR A 177 13.17 -8.16 0.30
C THR A 177 11.66 -8.25 0.48
N LEU A 178 11.12 -7.56 1.50
CA LEU A 178 9.69 -7.30 1.69
C LEU A 178 9.44 -5.79 1.70
N CYS A 179 8.70 -5.29 0.72
CA CYS A 179 8.43 -3.87 0.57
C CYS A 179 6.93 -3.56 0.79
N ASP A 180 6.58 -2.74 1.78
CA ASP A 180 5.22 -2.21 1.93
C ASP A 180 5.04 -1.00 1.01
N THR A 181 4.18 -1.14 0.02
CA THR A 181 3.87 -0.11 -0.98
C THR A 181 2.56 0.63 -0.69
N THR A 182 1.95 0.41 0.48
CA THR A 182 0.67 1.00 0.89
C THR A 182 0.65 2.54 0.81
N GLN A 183 1.80 3.19 1.03
CA GLN A 183 1.92 4.65 0.94
C GLN A 183 2.46 5.13 -0.42
N ALA A 184 2.70 4.22 -1.37
CA ALA A 184 3.28 4.52 -2.67
C ALA A 184 2.30 4.25 -3.83
N THR A 185 1.70 3.05 -3.86
CA THR A 185 0.83 2.62 -4.95
C THR A 185 -0.40 3.50 -5.06
N GLY A 186 -0.56 4.16 -6.20
CA GLY A 186 -1.66 5.08 -6.51
C GLY A 186 -1.22 6.52 -6.72
N TRP A 187 -0.05 6.95 -6.22
CA TRP A 187 0.50 8.26 -6.53
C TRP A 187 1.87 8.22 -7.21
N MET A 188 2.56 7.10 -7.13
CA MET A 188 3.82 6.90 -7.85
C MET A 188 3.86 5.52 -8.50
N PRO A 189 4.62 5.37 -9.60
CA PRO A 189 4.87 4.06 -10.20
C PRO A 189 5.56 3.11 -9.21
N VAL A 190 5.08 1.87 -9.15
CA VAL A 190 5.67 0.80 -8.35
C VAL A 190 5.93 -0.38 -9.28
N ASP A 191 7.17 -0.88 -9.28
CA ASP A 191 7.53 -2.15 -9.90
C ASP A 191 7.68 -3.22 -8.82
N ALA A 192 6.65 -4.04 -8.63
CA ALA A 192 6.67 -5.09 -7.63
C ALA A 192 7.62 -6.25 -8.02
N ALA A 193 8.02 -6.36 -9.29
CA ALA A 193 8.96 -7.37 -9.72
C ALA A 193 10.40 -7.11 -9.23
N ALA A 194 10.68 -5.87 -8.79
CA ALA A 194 11.98 -5.50 -8.24
C ALA A 194 12.26 -6.10 -6.85
N PHE A 195 11.24 -6.64 -6.18
CA PHE A 195 11.30 -7.18 -4.82
C PHE A 195 10.88 -8.65 -4.80
N ASP A 196 11.35 -9.37 -3.79
CA ASP A 196 10.91 -10.76 -3.57
C ASP A 196 9.44 -10.80 -3.13
N ALA A 197 9.02 -9.84 -2.31
CA ALA A 197 7.63 -9.65 -1.93
C ALA A 197 7.26 -8.18 -1.74
N THR A 198 5.98 -7.85 -2.02
CA THR A 198 5.40 -6.55 -1.66
C THR A 198 4.07 -6.71 -0.95
N ILE A 199 3.72 -5.74 -0.13
CA ILE A 199 2.38 -5.63 0.49
C ILE A 199 1.77 -4.28 0.08
N CYS A 200 0.48 -4.27 -0.26
CA CYS A 200 -0.28 -3.05 -0.50
C CYS A 200 -1.67 -3.14 0.10
N HIS A 201 -1.98 -2.31 1.07
CA HIS A 201 -3.34 -2.15 1.59
C HIS A 201 -4.01 -0.97 0.89
N SER A 202 -4.97 -1.25 0.02
CA SER A 202 -5.46 -0.35 -1.05
C SER A 202 -6.35 0.82 -0.61
N TYR A 203 -6.71 0.93 0.68
CA TYR A 203 -7.68 1.92 1.18
C TYR A 203 -7.15 3.36 1.29
N LYS A 204 -5.87 3.59 1.01
CA LYS A 204 -5.26 4.92 1.04
C LYS A 204 -5.27 5.54 -0.36
N TRP A 205 -4.15 5.53 -1.03
CA TRP A 205 -3.96 6.19 -2.32
C TRP A 205 -4.79 5.61 -3.47
N LEU A 206 -5.13 4.31 -3.40
CA LEU A 206 -6.02 3.70 -4.38
C LEU A 206 -7.50 3.97 -4.10
N GLY A 207 -7.87 4.50 -2.93
CA GLY A 207 -9.24 4.84 -2.57
C GLY A 207 -10.21 3.65 -2.54
N ALA A 208 -9.71 2.42 -2.49
CA ALA A 208 -10.53 1.24 -2.36
C ALA A 208 -11.09 1.10 -0.93
N PRO A 209 -12.16 0.32 -0.72
CA PRO A 209 -12.66 0.04 0.62
C PRO A 209 -11.60 -0.65 1.49
N ARG A 210 -11.65 -0.37 2.80
CA ARG A 210 -10.80 -1.08 3.76
C ARG A 210 -11.17 -2.56 3.80
N GLY A 211 -10.15 -3.44 3.88
CA GLY A 211 -10.34 -4.90 3.82
C GLY A 211 -9.89 -5.51 2.50
N VAL A 212 -9.29 -4.70 1.61
CA VAL A 212 -8.67 -5.16 0.37
C VAL A 212 -7.18 -4.87 0.45
N ALA A 213 -6.38 -5.93 0.45
CA ALA A 213 -4.93 -5.85 0.44
C ALA A 213 -4.35 -6.91 -0.51
N PHE A 214 -3.17 -6.61 -1.05
CA PHE A 214 -2.46 -7.45 -2.00
C PHE A 214 -1.09 -7.81 -1.44
N PHE A 215 -0.70 -9.05 -1.64
CA PHE A 215 0.64 -9.55 -1.35
C PHE A 215 1.22 -10.12 -2.64
N THR A 216 2.27 -9.48 -3.17
CA THR A 216 2.99 -10.08 -4.29
C THR A 216 4.17 -10.87 -3.76
N VAL A 217 4.46 -12.00 -4.39
CA VAL A 217 5.60 -12.84 -4.00
C VAL A 217 6.26 -13.46 -5.23
N SER A 218 7.59 -13.51 -5.25
CA SER A 218 8.35 -14.24 -6.26
C SER A 218 8.25 -15.74 -6.00
N GLU A 219 8.33 -16.56 -7.05
CA GLU A 219 8.33 -18.01 -6.93
C GLU A 219 9.47 -18.49 -6.02
N ALA A 220 10.66 -17.92 -6.18
CA ALA A 220 11.82 -18.25 -5.35
C ALA A 220 11.58 -17.97 -3.85
N PHE A 221 10.97 -16.84 -3.53
CA PHE A 221 10.68 -16.50 -2.13
C PHE A 221 9.48 -17.27 -1.57
N ALA A 222 8.46 -17.52 -2.40
CA ALA A 222 7.29 -18.34 -2.01
C ALA A 222 7.68 -19.71 -1.50
N ALA A 223 8.73 -20.32 -2.06
CA ALA A 223 9.25 -21.63 -1.62
C ALA A 223 9.79 -21.62 -0.16
N HIS A 224 10.07 -20.45 0.40
CA HIS A 224 10.53 -20.26 1.79
C HIS A 224 9.40 -19.85 2.74
N LEU A 225 8.20 -19.64 2.23
CA LEU A 225 7.07 -19.14 3.03
C LEU A 225 6.12 -20.28 3.42
N HIS A 226 5.57 -20.16 4.62
CA HIS A 226 4.52 -21.03 5.14
C HIS A 226 3.17 -20.32 5.09
N PRO A 227 2.16 -20.86 4.42
CA PRO A 227 0.83 -20.24 4.29
C PRO A 227 0.01 -20.38 5.57
N VAL A 228 0.47 -19.81 6.67
CA VAL A 228 -0.10 -19.95 8.02
C VAL A 228 -1.53 -19.45 8.17
N ASN A 229 -1.99 -18.61 7.23
CA ASN A 229 -3.35 -18.09 7.19
C ASN A 229 -4.21 -18.78 6.11
N ALA A 230 -3.71 -19.83 5.47
CA ALA A 230 -4.45 -20.54 4.42
C ALA A 230 -5.76 -21.10 4.95
N GLY A 231 -6.81 -20.86 4.19
CA GLY A 231 -8.13 -21.46 4.37
C GLY A 231 -8.63 -21.98 3.02
N TRP A 232 -9.93 -22.19 2.89
CA TRP A 232 -10.54 -22.74 1.68
C TRP A 232 -10.19 -21.93 0.41
N TYR A 233 -10.01 -20.60 0.52
CA TYR A 233 -9.73 -19.71 -0.62
C TYR A 233 -8.31 -19.85 -1.15
N ALA A 234 -7.39 -20.37 -0.35
CA ALA A 234 -6.01 -20.68 -0.75
C ALA A 234 -5.88 -22.04 -1.49
N GLY A 235 -6.97 -22.80 -1.57
CA GLY A 235 -6.97 -24.07 -2.27
C GLY A 235 -6.82 -23.94 -3.78
N ASP A 236 -6.36 -24.99 -4.43
CA ASP A 236 -6.22 -25.07 -5.89
C ASP A 236 -7.57 -24.81 -6.57
N ASP A 237 -8.62 -25.49 -6.13
CA ASP A 237 -10.02 -25.15 -6.36
C ASP A 237 -10.65 -24.69 -5.04
N PRO A 238 -10.95 -23.38 -4.86
CA PRO A 238 -11.50 -22.86 -3.62
C PRO A 238 -12.80 -23.58 -3.18
N TRP A 239 -13.71 -23.86 -4.13
CA TRP A 239 -14.99 -24.48 -3.79
C TRP A 239 -14.86 -25.94 -3.39
N ALA A 240 -13.97 -26.67 -4.04
CA ALA A 240 -13.63 -28.05 -3.65
C ALA A 240 -12.85 -28.11 -2.33
N SER A 241 -12.21 -27.02 -1.93
CA SER A 241 -11.37 -26.92 -0.72
C SER A 241 -12.14 -26.45 0.53
N CYS A 242 -13.46 -26.23 0.44
CA CYS A 242 -14.26 -25.75 1.58
C CYS A 242 -14.24 -26.68 2.79
N TYR A 243 -14.13 -27.99 2.55
CA TYR A 243 -14.15 -29.01 3.61
C TYR A 243 -13.08 -30.05 3.31
N GLY A 244 -12.37 -30.46 4.33
CA GLY A 244 -11.36 -31.45 4.07
C GLY A 244 -10.91 -32.20 5.26
N PRO A 245 -10.23 -33.34 5.12
CA PRO A 245 -9.04 -33.57 5.90
C PRO A 245 -7.77 -33.20 5.14
N ALA A 246 -7.79 -33.05 3.80
CA ALA A 246 -6.60 -32.78 3.01
C ALA A 246 -6.49 -31.29 2.68
N MET A 247 -5.26 -30.77 2.68
CA MET A 247 -4.92 -29.40 2.28
C MET A 247 -4.19 -29.47 0.93
N THR A 248 -4.92 -29.15 -0.17
CA THR A 248 -4.34 -29.02 -1.51
C THR A 248 -4.36 -27.55 -1.89
N LEU A 249 -3.23 -26.89 -1.72
CA LEU A 249 -3.08 -25.45 -2.00
C LEU A 249 -2.84 -25.18 -3.48
N ALA A 250 -3.17 -23.97 -3.92
CA ALA A 250 -2.81 -23.48 -5.24
C ALA A 250 -1.28 -23.53 -5.42
N SER A 251 -0.83 -23.78 -6.65
CA SER A 251 0.59 -23.89 -6.99
C SER A 251 1.29 -22.53 -7.20
N ASN A 252 0.56 -21.42 -7.08
CA ASN A 252 1.05 -20.05 -7.26
C ASN A 252 0.81 -19.24 -5.98
N ALA A 253 0.93 -17.90 -6.04
CA ALA A 253 0.75 -17.01 -4.88
C ALA A 253 -0.63 -17.14 -4.22
N ARG A 254 -1.65 -17.67 -4.91
CA ARG A 254 -2.96 -17.92 -4.32
C ARG A 254 -2.93 -18.85 -3.11
N SER A 255 -1.86 -19.64 -2.95
CA SER A 255 -1.64 -20.45 -1.72
C SER A 255 -1.57 -19.61 -0.44
N PHE A 256 -1.35 -18.30 -0.55
CA PHE A 256 -1.36 -17.34 0.56
C PHE A 256 -2.66 -16.53 0.67
N ASP A 257 -3.67 -16.82 -0.16
CA ASP A 257 -4.94 -16.14 -0.11
C ASP A 257 -5.66 -16.36 1.22
N VAL A 258 -6.35 -15.32 1.68
CA VAL A 258 -7.35 -15.44 2.73
C VAL A 258 -8.73 -15.14 2.16
N SER A 259 -9.77 -15.70 2.80
CA SER A 259 -11.16 -15.48 2.36
C SER A 259 -11.48 -13.98 2.25
N PRO A 260 -11.91 -13.49 1.08
CA PRO A 260 -12.09 -12.06 0.83
C PRO A 260 -13.34 -11.50 1.50
N ALA A 261 -13.26 -10.24 1.95
CA ALA A 261 -14.41 -9.44 2.39
C ALA A 261 -15.18 -8.97 1.15
N TRP A 262 -16.02 -9.78 0.57
CA TRP A 262 -16.65 -9.62 -0.74
C TRP A 262 -17.15 -8.21 -1.06
N PRO A 263 -17.97 -7.54 -0.21
CA PRO A 263 -18.45 -6.18 -0.53
C PRO A 263 -17.32 -5.16 -0.71
N ALA A 264 -16.19 -5.33 0.00
CA ALA A 264 -15.04 -4.45 -0.15
C ALA A 264 -14.37 -4.64 -1.53
N TRP A 265 -14.35 -5.87 -2.05
CA TRP A 265 -13.77 -6.18 -3.36
C TRP A 265 -14.62 -5.62 -4.51
N VAL A 266 -15.94 -5.59 -4.35
CA VAL A 266 -16.84 -4.92 -5.31
C VAL A 266 -16.51 -3.44 -5.45
N GLY A 267 -16.22 -2.76 -4.33
CA GLY A 267 -15.79 -1.36 -4.37
C GLY A 267 -14.36 -1.17 -4.87
N ALA A 268 -13.50 -2.17 -4.73
CA ALA A 268 -12.10 -2.09 -5.18
C ALA A 268 -11.97 -2.18 -6.71
N GLU A 269 -12.86 -2.87 -7.41
CA GLU A 269 -12.79 -3.03 -8.86
C GLU A 269 -12.74 -1.67 -9.59
N PRO A 270 -13.71 -0.76 -9.46
CA PRO A 270 -13.66 0.53 -10.15
C PRO A 270 -12.52 1.44 -9.62
N ALA A 271 -12.07 1.26 -8.39
CA ALA A 271 -10.93 1.99 -7.86
C ALA A 271 -9.63 1.57 -8.57
N ILE A 272 -9.34 0.28 -8.66
CA ILE A 272 -8.17 -0.25 -9.37
C ILE A 272 -8.21 0.09 -10.86
N ASP A 273 -9.38 -0.01 -11.49
CA ASP A 273 -9.54 0.31 -12.92
C ASP A 273 -9.22 1.78 -13.23
N LEU A 274 -9.57 2.71 -12.33
CA LEU A 274 -9.16 4.10 -12.48
C LEU A 274 -7.63 4.21 -12.53
N PHE A 275 -6.93 3.67 -11.53
CA PHE A 275 -5.46 3.82 -11.45
C PHE A 275 -4.72 3.08 -12.58
N ARG A 276 -5.29 1.98 -13.09
CA ARG A 276 -4.78 1.31 -14.30
C ARG A 276 -4.87 2.16 -15.56
N SER A 277 -5.83 3.08 -15.62
CA SER A 277 -6.07 3.95 -16.78
C SER A 277 -5.23 5.24 -16.74
N LEU A 278 -4.46 5.47 -15.67
CA LEU A 278 -3.67 6.68 -15.49
C LEU A 278 -2.18 6.45 -15.78
N ASP A 279 -1.49 7.50 -16.21
CA ASP A 279 -0.03 7.57 -16.11
C ASP A 279 0.36 7.95 -14.67
N LEU A 280 0.88 6.99 -13.92
CA LEU A 280 1.30 7.23 -12.54
C LEU A 280 2.53 8.14 -12.45
N ALA A 281 3.30 8.33 -13.52
CA ALA A 281 4.37 9.32 -13.53
C ALA A 281 3.79 10.75 -13.55
N GLU A 282 2.71 11.00 -14.29
CA GLU A 282 1.98 12.26 -14.24
C GLU A 282 1.32 12.50 -12.87
N VAL A 283 0.69 11.46 -12.28
CA VAL A 283 0.12 11.54 -10.91
C VAL A 283 1.20 11.91 -9.91
N ARG A 284 2.39 11.28 -10.01
CA ARG A 284 3.53 11.58 -9.15
C ARG A 284 4.00 13.02 -9.34
N ALA A 285 4.23 13.45 -10.57
CA ALA A 285 4.69 14.83 -10.86
C ALA A 285 3.71 15.86 -10.30
N HIS A 286 2.40 15.64 -10.46
CA HIS A 286 1.35 16.48 -9.92
C HIS A 286 1.38 16.52 -8.38
N SER A 287 1.34 15.37 -7.72
CA SER A 287 1.28 15.29 -6.25
C SER A 287 2.55 15.86 -5.58
N VAL A 288 3.73 15.59 -6.17
CA VAL A 288 5.01 16.12 -5.70
C VAL A 288 5.09 17.64 -5.96
N GLY A 289 4.59 18.11 -7.10
CA GLY A 289 4.55 19.55 -7.41
C GLY A 289 3.76 20.35 -6.37
N LEU A 290 2.58 19.86 -5.97
CA LEU A 290 1.79 20.46 -4.88
C LEU A 290 2.53 20.37 -3.53
N GLY A 291 3.21 19.27 -3.27
CA GLY A 291 4.06 19.09 -2.09
C GLY A 291 5.19 20.13 -2.04
N HIS A 292 5.86 20.38 -3.16
CA HIS A 292 6.90 21.41 -3.27
C HIS A 292 6.34 22.82 -3.03
N ALA A 293 5.16 23.14 -3.61
CA ALA A 293 4.54 24.44 -3.42
C ALA A 293 4.18 24.69 -1.93
N LEU A 294 3.69 23.69 -1.23
CA LEU A 294 3.47 23.80 0.21
C LEU A 294 4.78 23.95 0.98
N SER A 295 5.80 23.15 0.66
CA SER A 295 7.11 23.19 1.31
C SER A 295 7.75 24.58 1.18
N ASP A 296 7.70 25.20 0.00
CA ASP A 296 8.19 26.54 -0.23
C ASP A 296 7.49 27.58 0.65
N GLY A 297 6.15 27.49 0.71
CA GLY A 297 5.34 28.41 1.51
C GLY A 297 5.57 28.29 3.02
N LEU A 298 6.05 27.14 3.48
CA LEU A 298 6.38 26.86 4.89
C LEU A 298 7.88 26.96 5.20
N GLY A 299 8.74 27.22 4.20
CA GLY A 299 10.20 27.23 4.38
C GLY A 299 10.77 25.85 4.71
N LEU A 300 10.11 24.77 4.25
CA LEU A 300 10.56 23.39 4.41
C LEU A 300 11.40 22.95 3.21
N PRO A 301 12.29 21.97 3.37
CA PRO A 301 13.00 21.38 2.24
C PRO A 301 12.04 20.80 1.19
N ARG A 302 12.32 21.02 -0.10
CA ARG A 302 11.64 20.30 -1.19
C ARG A 302 12.15 18.86 -1.23
N LEU A 303 11.25 17.94 -1.07
CA LEU A 303 11.52 16.50 -1.18
C LEU A 303 10.57 15.90 -2.23
N ASP A 304 11.04 14.89 -2.95
CA ASP A 304 10.27 14.20 -3.99
C ASP A 304 9.21 13.26 -3.40
N GLN A 305 8.28 13.82 -2.62
CA GLN A 305 7.26 13.10 -1.87
C GLN A 305 5.89 13.78 -1.94
N ALA A 306 4.82 12.99 -1.90
CA ALA A 306 3.44 13.47 -1.88
C ALA A 306 2.89 13.70 -0.47
N ILE A 307 3.57 13.20 0.56
CA ILE A 307 3.27 13.40 1.97
C ILE A 307 4.22 14.44 2.52
N ILE A 308 3.72 15.60 2.91
CA ILE A 308 4.51 16.66 3.54
C ILE A 308 4.27 16.61 5.04
N SER A 309 5.34 16.56 5.82
CA SER A 309 5.27 16.40 7.27
C SER A 309 6.30 17.28 7.98
N TRP A 310 5.88 17.97 9.03
CA TRP A 310 6.73 18.84 9.84
C TRP A 310 6.44 18.69 11.33
N PRO A 311 7.40 19.03 12.23
CA PRO A 311 7.19 18.96 13.68
C PRO A 311 5.99 19.80 14.13
N ASP A 312 5.08 19.19 14.90
CA ASP A 312 3.89 19.81 15.50
C ASP A 312 3.56 19.13 16.84
N ALA A 313 4.53 19.15 17.75
CA ALA A 313 4.41 18.45 19.04
C ALA A 313 3.19 18.89 19.89
N GLY A 314 2.76 20.15 19.73
CA GLY A 314 1.57 20.70 20.40
C GLY A 314 0.28 20.54 19.60
N GLY A 315 0.31 20.02 18.37
CA GLY A 315 -0.87 19.87 17.52
C GLY A 315 -1.50 21.18 17.04
N ARG A 316 -0.78 22.29 17.13
CA ARG A 316 -1.30 23.64 16.78
C ARG A 316 -1.60 23.78 15.29
N ASP A 317 -0.68 23.34 14.48
CA ASP A 317 -0.82 23.47 13.02
C ASP A 317 -1.91 22.54 12.51
N LEU A 318 -1.99 21.32 13.05
CA LEU A 318 -3.09 20.41 12.75
C LEU A 318 -4.45 21.00 13.18
N ALA A 319 -4.52 21.64 14.35
CA ALA A 319 -5.74 22.31 14.80
C ALA A 319 -6.14 23.48 13.90
N ARG A 320 -5.17 24.30 13.43
CA ARG A 320 -5.40 25.40 12.48
C ARG A 320 -5.97 24.89 11.17
N LEU A 321 -5.36 23.85 10.60
CA LEU A 321 -5.86 23.22 9.35
C LEU A 321 -7.31 22.74 9.54
N THR A 322 -7.59 22.04 10.64
CA THR A 322 -8.94 21.54 10.96
C THR A 322 -9.96 22.68 11.14
N THR A 323 -9.57 23.75 11.84
CA THR A 323 -10.43 24.94 12.04
C THR A 323 -10.74 25.64 10.73
N ALA A 324 -9.81 25.61 9.78
CA ALA A 324 -10.02 26.12 8.41
C ALA A 324 -10.85 25.18 7.51
N GLY A 325 -11.36 24.07 8.04
CA GLY A 325 -12.16 23.10 7.29
C GLY A 325 -11.35 22.13 6.44
N LEU A 326 -10.02 22.08 6.64
CA LEU A 326 -9.15 21.16 5.92
C LEU A 326 -9.03 19.82 6.67
N THR A 327 -9.12 18.72 5.95
CA THR A 327 -8.88 17.39 6.50
C THR A 327 -7.40 17.03 6.38
N ALA A 328 -6.69 17.11 7.49
CA ALA A 328 -5.28 16.72 7.59
C ALA A 328 -5.09 15.62 8.64
N SER A 329 -3.87 15.19 8.89
CA SER A 329 -3.59 14.14 9.88
C SER A 329 -2.30 14.45 10.68
N GLY A 330 -2.23 13.98 11.91
CA GLY A 330 -1.03 14.01 12.73
C GLY A 330 -0.49 12.63 13.02
N ARG A 331 0.83 12.47 13.07
CA ARG A 331 1.52 11.23 13.46
C ARG A 331 2.84 11.55 14.15
N ALA A 332 3.13 10.83 15.22
CA ALA A 332 4.42 10.92 15.92
C ALA A 332 4.85 12.37 16.26
N GLY A 333 3.93 13.21 16.75
CA GLY A 333 4.21 14.62 17.09
C GLY A 333 4.45 15.54 15.89
N ARG A 334 3.95 15.17 14.73
CA ARG A 334 4.09 15.92 13.46
C ARG A 334 2.73 16.20 12.86
N ALA A 335 2.53 17.37 12.26
CA ALA A 335 1.47 17.60 11.29
C ALA A 335 1.85 16.95 9.96
N ARG A 336 0.84 16.49 9.22
CA ARG A 336 1.04 15.77 7.96
C ARG A 336 -0.13 16.05 7.02
N VAL A 337 0.20 16.45 5.79
CA VAL A 337 -0.73 16.58 4.68
C VAL A 337 -0.27 15.68 3.52
N ALA A 338 -1.20 15.30 2.67
CA ALA A 338 -0.93 14.45 1.51
C ALA A 338 -1.73 14.96 0.32
N PHE A 339 -1.03 15.30 -0.75
CA PHE A 339 -1.64 15.70 -2.01
C PHE A 339 -1.84 14.51 -2.94
N HIS A 340 -3.01 14.41 -3.50
CA HIS A 340 -3.39 13.34 -4.42
C HIS A 340 -3.96 13.94 -5.71
N LEU A 341 -4.28 13.10 -6.68
CA LEU A 341 -4.77 13.50 -8.01
C LEU A 341 -6.00 14.44 -7.98
N PHE A 342 -6.80 14.43 -6.91
CA PHE A 342 -7.98 15.28 -6.77
C PHE A 342 -7.69 16.66 -6.11
N ASN A 343 -6.46 16.89 -5.63
CA ASN A 343 -6.05 18.19 -5.09
C ASN A 343 -5.49 19.09 -6.18
N ASP A 344 -5.41 20.41 -5.90
CA ASP A 344 -4.87 21.43 -6.79
C ASP A 344 -4.15 22.56 -6.01
N GLU A 345 -3.75 23.60 -6.71
CA GLU A 345 -3.05 24.75 -6.16
C GLU A 345 -3.92 25.54 -5.15
N ASP A 346 -5.24 25.51 -5.30
CA ASP A 346 -6.16 26.13 -4.34
C ASP A 346 -6.07 25.43 -2.96
N ASP A 347 -5.90 24.09 -2.94
CA ASP A 347 -5.70 23.35 -1.69
C ASP A 347 -4.40 23.75 -0.99
N VAL A 348 -3.34 23.99 -1.75
CA VAL A 348 -2.07 24.50 -1.22
C VAL A 348 -2.28 25.91 -0.64
N ALA A 349 -2.96 26.79 -1.38
CA ALA A 349 -3.23 28.16 -0.93
C ALA A 349 -4.07 28.18 0.37
N LEU A 350 -5.10 27.33 0.46
CA LEU A 350 -5.93 27.15 1.66
C LEU A 350 -5.09 26.67 2.86
N ALA A 351 -4.22 25.68 2.65
CA ALA A 351 -3.35 25.15 3.71
C ALA A 351 -2.37 26.22 4.20
N LEU A 352 -1.72 26.97 3.29
CA LEU A 352 -0.82 28.06 3.64
C LEU A 352 -1.55 29.21 4.37
N ALA A 353 -2.77 29.55 3.95
CA ALA A 353 -3.57 30.58 4.62
C ALA A 353 -3.93 30.16 6.06
N ALA A 354 -4.28 28.89 6.26
CA ALA A 354 -4.60 28.35 7.59
C ALA A 354 -3.39 28.29 8.53
N LEU A 355 -2.18 28.10 7.99
CA LEU A 355 -0.94 27.96 8.76
C LEU A 355 -0.22 29.29 9.03
N ARG A 356 -0.64 30.38 8.41
CA ARG A 356 -0.10 31.72 8.72
C ARG A 356 -0.37 32.08 10.19
N PRO A 357 0.60 32.75 10.88
CA PRO A 357 0.46 33.17 12.27
C PRO A 357 -0.75 34.07 12.53
#